data_abbf0242c0b8a39efe0cad079b4c3665
#
_entry.id   abbf0242c0b8a39efe0cad079b4c3665
#
_cell.length_a   1.000
_cell.length_b   1.000
_cell.length_c   1.000
_cell.angle_alpha   90.00
_cell.angle_beta   90.00
_cell.angle_gamma   90.00
#
_symmetry.space_group_name_H-M   'P 1'
#
loop_
_entity.id
_entity.type
_entity.pdbx_description
1 polymer ?
#
loop_
_entity_poly.entity_id
_entity_poly.type
_entity_poly.pdbx_seq_one_letter_code
_entity_poly.pdbx_strand_id
1 'polypeptide(L)'
;FPGGQGALMQYLASNIKYPVLAEENGVQGRVIVQFVVGKDGSISNVKVVKSVDQSLDKEAARVVSSMPKWIPGKQNGQAVNVKYTVPVTFKLQ
;
A
#
# COMPACT_ATOMS: atom_id res chain seq x y z
N PHE A 1 10.99 -0.70 -2.79
CA PHE A 1 10.20 -1.46 -3.76
C PHE A 1 11.03 -1.73 -5.02
N PRO A 2 10.99 -2.94 -5.54
CA PRO A 2 11.73 -3.23 -6.77
C PRO A 2 11.31 -2.29 -7.90
N GLY A 3 12.27 -1.61 -8.53
CA GLY A 3 12.00 -0.63 -9.58
C GLY A 3 11.74 0.78 -9.07
N GLY A 4 11.76 0.99 -7.76
CA GLY A 4 11.66 2.31 -7.16
C GLY A 4 10.23 2.80 -6.98
N GLN A 5 10.09 4.10 -6.67
CA GLN A 5 8.80 4.69 -6.32
C GLN A 5 7.81 4.72 -7.48
N GLY A 6 8.30 4.93 -8.70
CA GLY A 6 7.42 4.91 -9.88
C GLY A 6 6.80 3.53 -10.10
N ALA A 7 7.60 2.47 -9.93
CA ALA A 7 7.10 1.11 -10.05
C ALA A 7 6.11 0.77 -8.92
N LEU A 8 6.35 1.29 -7.72
CA LEU A 8 5.43 1.12 -6.59
C LEU A 8 4.06 1.72 -6.90
N MET A 9 4.03 2.97 -7.37
CA MET A 9 2.79 3.64 -7.71
C MET A 9 2.05 2.91 -8.84
N GLN A 10 2.79 2.44 -9.83
CA GLN A 10 2.21 1.69 -10.94
C GLN A 10 1.64 0.34 -10.47
N TYR A 11 2.34 -0.35 -9.57
CA TYR A 11 1.86 -1.60 -9.01
C TYR A 11 0.53 -1.39 -8.28
N LEU A 12 0.46 -0.38 -7.42
CA LEU A 12 -0.77 -0.08 -6.68
C LEU A 12 -1.91 0.25 -7.64
N ALA A 13 -1.65 1.11 -8.63
CA ALA A 13 -2.67 1.50 -9.59
C ALA A 13 -3.18 0.32 -10.43
N SER A 14 -2.29 -0.61 -10.78
CA SER A 14 -2.63 -1.76 -11.64
C SER A 14 -3.34 -2.88 -10.89
N ASN A 15 -3.12 -3.00 -9.59
CA ASN A 15 -3.61 -4.12 -8.80
C ASN A 15 -4.78 -3.76 -7.89
N ILE A 16 -5.10 -2.49 -7.76
CA ILE A 16 -6.20 -2.03 -6.94
C ILE A 16 -7.53 -2.32 -7.65
N LYS A 17 -8.52 -2.79 -6.88
CA LYS A 17 -9.87 -3.01 -7.39
C LYS A 17 -10.82 -2.08 -6.68
N TYR A 18 -11.56 -1.29 -7.44
CA TYR A 18 -12.53 -0.40 -6.85
C TYR A 18 -13.70 -1.22 -6.27
N PRO A 19 -13.97 -1.13 -4.96
CA PRO A 19 -15.10 -1.86 -4.38
C PRO A 19 -16.41 -1.43 -5.03
N VAL A 20 -17.26 -2.39 -5.38
CA VAL A 20 -18.49 -2.14 -6.14
C VAL A 20 -19.39 -1.12 -5.43
N LEU A 21 -19.62 -1.29 -4.13
CA LEU A 21 -20.48 -0.37 -3.38
C LEU A 21 -19.90 1.04 -3.33
N ALA A 22 -18.60 1.17 -3.16
CA ALA A 22 -17.95 2.47 -3.14
C ALA A 22 -18.07 3.16 -4.50
N GLU A 23 -17.89 2.40 -5.58
CA GLU A 23 -18.03 2.93 -6.94
C GLU A 23 -19.46 3.39 -7.19
N GLU A 24 -20.46 2.57 -6.83
CA GLU A 24 -21.87 2.91 -7.01
C GLU A 24 -22.26 4.15 -6.23
N ASN A 25 -21.68 4.35 -5.06
CA ASN A 25 -21.99 5.47 -4.20
C ASN A 25 -21.10 6.69 -4.43
N GLY A 26 -20.23 6.63 -5.42
CA GLY A 26 -19.34 7.75 -5.77
C GLY A 26 -18.30 8.05 -4.71
N VAL A 27 -17.93 7.08 -3.89
CA VAL A 27 -16.96 7.29 -2.80
C VAL A 27 -15.56 7.32 -3.37
N GLN A 28 -14.83 8.40 -3.13
CA GLN A 28 -13.46 8.59 -3.57
C GLN A 28 -12.62 9.09 -2.41
N GLY A 29 -11.30 8.94 -2.55
CA GLY A 29 -10.38 9.48 -1.56
C GLY A 29 -9.06 8.76 -1.56
N ARG A 30 -8.22 9.17 -0.62
CA ARG A 30 -6.88 8.64 -0.46
C ARG A 30 -6.77 7.98 0.90
N VAL A 31 -6.54 6.67 0.89
CA VAL A 31 -6.31 5.90 2.11
C VAL A 31 -4.81 5.85 2.36
N ILE A 32 -4.39 6.23 3.56
CA ILE A 32 -2.98 6.17 3.93
C ILE A 32 -2.72 4.89 4.69
N VAL A 33 -1.81 4.07 4.18
CA VAL A 33 -1.49 2.76 4.74
C VAL A 33 -0.05 2.73 5.21
N GLN A 34 0.15 2.28 6.43
CA GLN A 34 1.46 2.10 7.03
C GLN A 34 1.78 0.60 7.08
N PHE A 35 3.04 0.25 6.82
CA PHE A 35 3.47 -1.14 6.88
C PHE A 35 4.95 -1.22 7.18
N VAL A 36 5.43 -2.41 7.50
CA VAL A 36 6.85 -2.64 7.77
C VAL A 36 7.43 -3.51 6.68
N VAL A 37 8.57 -3.09 6.13
CA VAL A 37 9.40 -3.92 5.26
C VAL A 37 10.44 -4.58 6.15
N GLY A 38 10.36 -5.90 6.25
CA GLY A 38 11.25 -6.67 7.09
C GLY A 38 12.66 -6.80 6.51
N LYS A 39 13.54 -7.39 7.28
CA LYS A 39 14.95 -7.61 6.88
C LYS A 39 15.06 -8.46 5.62
N ASP A 40 14.07 -9.31 5.37
CA ASP A 40 14.00 -10.17 4.20
C ASP A 40 13.19 -9.56 3.05
N GLY A 41 12.73 -8.33 3.21
CA GLY A 41 11.92 -7.64 2.20
C GLY A 41 10.42 -7.93 2.28
N SER A 42 9.97 -8.78 3.19
CA SER A 42 8.56 -9.12 3.30
C SER A 42 7.77 -7.99 3.97
N ILE A 43 6.49 -7.91 3.62
CA ILE A 43 5.57 -6.89 4.12
C ILE A 43 4.84 -7.44 5.36
N SER A 44 4.79 -6.65 6.42
CA SER A 44 4.07 -7.01 7.65
C SER A 44 3.48 -5.77 8.32
N ASN A 45 2.68 -6.00 9.35
CA ASN A 45 2.08 -4.95 10.17
C ASN A 45 1.36 -3.88 9.33
N VAL A 46 0.58 -4.32 8.35
CA VAL A 46 -0.20 -3.43 7.48
C VAL A 46 -1.31 -2.79 8.30
N LYS A 47 -1.37 -1.46 8.28
CA LYS A 47 -2.30 -0.70 9.11
C LYS A 47 -2.77 0.54 8.36
N VAL A 48 -4.08 0.77 8.34
CA VAL A 48 -4.65 2.00 7.81
C VAL A 48 -4.50 3.09 8.86
N VAL A 49 -3.77 4.16 8.54
CA VAL A 49 -3.54 5.27 9.47
C VAL A 49 -4.40 6.49 9.13
N LYS A 50 -4.93 6.55 7.92
CA LYS A 50 -5.92 7.55 7.56
C LYS A 50 -7.01 6.89 6.74
N SER A 51 -8.19 6.80 7.31
CA SER A 51 -9.35 6.13 6.73
C SER A 51 -10.15 7.08 5.85
N VAL A 52 -10.80 6.55 4.83
CA VAL A 52 -11.77 7.26 4.01
C VAL A 52 -13.13 6.58 4.15
N ASP A 53 -13.17 5.28 3.89
CA ASP A 53 -14.38 4.49 3.88
C ASP A 53 -13.97 3.04 4.14
N GLN A 54 -14.81 2.30 4.83
CA GLN A 54 -14.47 0.93 5.26
C GLN A 54 -14.11 0.04 4.07
N SER A 55 -14.86 0.09 2.98
CA SER A 55 -14.58 -0.74 1.81
C SER A 55 -13.27 -0.33 1.11
N LEU A 56 -13.02 0.99 1.01
CA LEU A 56 -11.77 1.48 0.45
C LEU A 56 -10.58 1.13 1.33
N ASP A 57 -10.73 1.25 2.65
CA ASP A 57 -9.68 0.91 3.60
C ASP A 57 -9.28 -0.56 3.49
N LYS A 58 -10.28 -1.44 3.39
CA LYS A 58 -10.05 -2.88 3.27
C LYS A 58 -9.30 -3.21 1.98
N GLU A 59 -9.69 -2.60 0.88
CA GLU A 59 -9.03 -2.83 -0.41
C GLU A 59 -7.61 -2.26 -0.40
N ALA A 60 -7.39 -1.10 0.19
CA ALA A 60 -6.07 -0.51 0.31
C ALA A 60 -5.13 -1.43 1.11
N ALA A 61 -5.59 -1.96 2.23
CA ALA A 61 -4.81 -2.89 3.04
C ALA A 61 -4.51 -4.18 2.25
N ARG A 62 -5.48 -4.67 1.48
CA ARG A 62 -5.31 -5.86 0.65
C ARG A 62 -4.22 -5.67 -0.38
N VAL A 63 -4.26 -4.58 -1.15
CA VAL A 63 -3.30 -4.36 -2.22
C VAL A 63 -1.89 -4.14 -1.67
N VAL A 64 -1.75 -3.45 -0.55
CA VAL A 64 -0.46 -3.26 0.10
C VAL A 64 0.10 -4.61 0.58
N SER A 65 -0.75 -5.45 1.18
CA SER A 65 -0.34 -6.76 1.66
C SER A 65 0.06 -7.71 0.53
N SER A 66 -0.41 -7.45 -0.70
CA SER A 66 -0.13 -8.30 -1.85
C SER A 66 1.17 -7.92 -2.58
N MET A 67 1.84 -6.86 -2.17
CA MET A 67 3.05 -6.41 -2.84
C MET A 67 4.15 -7.48 -2.80
N PRO A 68 4.97 -7.57 -3.86
CA PRO A 68 6.11 -8.48 -3.85
C PRO A 68 7.15 -8.04 -2.83
N LYS A 69 8.15 -8.87 -2.59
CA LYS A 69 9.20 -8.51 -1.65
C LYS A 69 9.91 -7.24 -2.09
N TRP A 70 10.15 -6.39 -1.11
CA TRP A 70 10.90 -5.17 -1.28
C TRP A 70 12.40 -5.43 -1.15
N ILE A 71 13.21 -4.49 -1.63
CA ILE A 71 14.64 -4.45 -1.32
C ILE A 71 14.74 -3.90 0.10
N PRO A 72 15.27 -4.69 1.07
CA PRO A 72 15.31 -4.23 2.47
C PRO A 72 16.16 -2.98 2.65
N GLY A 73 15.78 -2.15 3.61
CA GLY A 73 16.63 -1.06 4.05
C GLY A 73 17.88 -1.58 4.71
N LYS A 74 18.96 -0.79 4.67
CA LYS A 74 20.22 -1.17 5.29
C LYS A 74 20.75 -0.05 6.19
N GLN A 75 21.37 -0.47 7.28
CA GLN A 75 22.07 0.42 8.19
C GLN A 75 23.38 -0.23 8.55
N ASN A 76 24.48 0.50 8.32
CA ASN A 76 25.83 -0.03 8.55
C ASN A 76 26.09 -1.35 7.83
N GLY A 77 25.57 -1.49 6.60
CA GLY A 77 25.73 -2.69 5.78
C GLY A 77 24.85 -3.86 6.16
N GLN A 78 23.95 -3.71 7.14
CA GLN A 78 23.06 -4.77 7.59
C GLN A 78 21.61 -4.44 7.26
N ALA A 79 20.85 -5.45 6.86
CA ALA A 79 19.42 -5.29 6.62
C ALA A 79 18.69 -4.96 7.91
N VAL A 80 17.74 -4.02 7.83
CA VAL A 80 16.94 -3.59 8.99
C VAL A 80 15.48 -3.54 8.59
N ASN A 81 14.60 -3.65 9.61
CA ASN A 81 13.17 -3.42 9.42
C ASN A 81 12.93 -1.92 9.24
N VAL A 82 12.11 -1.55 8.28
CA VAL A 82 11.80 -0.15 8.01
C VAL A 82 10.29 0.03 7.89
N LYS A 83 9.78 1.05 8.56
CA LYS A 83 8.37 1.41 8.49
C LYS A 83 8.15 2.40 7.34
N TYR A 84 7.18 2.09 6.50
CA TYR A 84 6.81 2.94 5.37
C TYR A 84 5.34 3.32 5.44
N THR A 85 5.02 4.41 4.77
CA THR A 85 3.64 4.88 4.64
C THR A 85 3.40 5.23 3.17
N VAL A 86 2.30 4.72 2.60
CA VAL A 86 1.96 4.98 1.20
C VAL A 86 0.51 5.44 1.08
N PRO A 87 0.23 6.36 0.14
CA PRO A 87 -1.14 6.72 -0.20
C PRO A 87 -1.69 5.74 -1.24
N VAL A 88 -2.90 5.27 -1.03
CA VAL A 88 -3.64 4.48 -2.02
C VAL A 88 -4.82 5.34 -2.46
N THR A 89 -4.79 5.80 -3.71
CA THR A 89 -5.77 6.74 -4.23
C THR A 89 -6.89 6.01 -4.96
N PHE A 90 -8.11 6.32 -4.56
CA PHE A 90 -9.33 5.83 -5.22
C PHE A 90 -9.99 7.01 -5.90
N LYS A 91 -9.99 6.99 -7.22
CA LYS A 91 -10.54 8.08 -8.01
C LYS A 91 -11.45 7.52 -9.10
N LEU A 92 -12.66 8.03 -9.16
CA LEU A 92 -13.61 7.70 -10.22
C LEU A 92 -13.36 8.58 -11.43
N GLN A 93 -13.63 8.03 -12.60
CA GLN A 93 -13.49 8.77 -13.84
C GLN A 93 -14.80 9.42 -14.26
#